data_aeaed6ce0dda55c55231411402bccf35
#
_entry.id   aeaed6ce0dda55c55231411402bccf35
#
_cell.length_a   1.000
_cell.length_b   1.000
_cell.length_c   1.000
_cell.angle_alpha   90.00
_cell.angle_beta   90.00
_cell.angle_gamma   90.00
#
_symmetry.space_group_name_H-M   'P 1'
#
loop_
_entity.id
_entity.type
_entity.pdbx_description
1 polymer ?
#
loop_
_entity_poly.entity_id
_entity_poly.type
_entity_poly.pdbx_seq_one_letter_code
_entity_poly.pdbx_strand_id
1 'polypeptide(L)'
;MKKTFRVAGKEVTVKETLYDKWVNYRDPIKGLERLHSRARRATFEALSGGYTGASKSRRPLSEYNPRGLDADSAILPDLPTLRNRCDDLARNNPVAVGAINTNVTNVIGTGLTLQSNIDWRVLNITEEEADSLQVQIENEWALFSESKNCDITRTINFLGQQDVSFRSMLSKGDVFALL
;
A
#
# COMPACT_ATOMS: atom_id res chain seq x y z
N MET A 1 -39.79 -15.22 18.12
CA MET A 1 -39.06 -16.13 19.02
C MET A 1 -37.61 -16.22 18.51
N LYS A 2 -36.64 -16.26 19.39
CA LYS A 2 -35.22 -16.45 18.97
C LYS A 2 -34.91 -17.93 19.16
N LYS A 3 -34.47 -18.62 18.12
CA LYS A 3 -33.97 -19.98 18.22
C LYS A 3 -32.44 -19.95 18.16
N THR A 4 -31.81 -20.46 19.22
CA THR A 4 -30.35 -20.50 19.34
C THR A 4 -29.87 -21.92 19.11
N PHE A 5 -28.92 -22.07 18.18
CA PHE A 5 -28.29 -23.35 17.85
C PHE A 5 -26.79 -23.23 18.18
N ARG A 6 -26.20 -24.31 18.65
CA ARG A 6 -24.75 -24.37 18.91
C ARG A 6 -24.08 -25.14 17.79
N VAL A 7 -23.22 -24.45 17.03
CA VAL A 7 -22.49 -25.06 15.90
C VAL A 7 -21.01 -24.75 16.05
N ALA A 8 -20.18 -25.78 16.10
CA ALA A 8 -18.72 -25.69 16.24
C ALA A 8 -18.28 -24.76 17.42
N GLY A 9 -18.95 -24.87 18.57
CA GLY A 9 -18.64 -24.06 19.77
C GLY A 9 -19.16 -22.62 19.78
N LYS A 10 -19.75 -22.15 18.66
CA LYS A 10 -20.36 -20.81 18.56
C LYS A 10 -21.88 -20.89 18.67
N GLU A 11 -22.48 -19.92 19.36
CA GLU A 11 -23.93 -19.78 19.43
C GLU A 11 -24.46 -18.99 18.24
N VAL A 12 -25.29 -19.62 17.42
CA VAL A 12 -25.93 -19.02 16.26
C VAL A 12 -27.40 -18.77 16.57
N THR A 13 -27.81 -17.51 16.56
CA THR A 13 -29.18 -17.12 16.86
C THR A 13 -29.92 -16.73 15.58
N VAL A 14 -31.00 -17.43 15.28
CA VAL A 14 -31.89 -17.14 14.15
C VAL A 14 -33.15 -16.46 14.67
N LYS A 15 -33.46 -15.27 14.17
CA LYS A 15 -34.68 -14.53 14.50
C LYS A 15 -35.78 -14.91 13.51
N GLU A 16 -36.93 -15.36 14.02
CA GLU A 16 -38.12 -15.54 13.20
C GLU A 16 -38.79 -14.17 12.96
N THR A 17 -39.08 -13.87 11.69
CA THR A 17 -39.88 -12.68 11.33
C THR A 17 -41.37 -12.98 11.41
N LEU A 18 -42.20 -11.93 11.43
CA LEU A 18 -43.66 -12.07 11.41
C LEU A 18 -44.12 -12.83 10.14
N TYR A 19 -43.46 -12.62 9.03
CA TYR A 19 -43.72 -13.33 7.78
C TYR A 19 -43.39 -14.83 7.88
N ASP A 20 -42.33 -15.21 8.58
CA ASP A 20 -42.00 -16.63 8.78
C ASP A 20 -43.05 -17.33 9.64
N LYS A 21 -43.61 -16.65 10.67
CA LYS A 21 -44.70 -17.15 11.48
C LYS A 21 -45.97 -17.35 10.65
N TRP A 22 -46.27 -16.39 9.76
CA TRP A 22 -47.45 -16.47 8.88
C TRP A 22 -47.30 -17.63 7.87
N VAL A 23 -46.11 -17.79 7.24
CA VAL A 23 -45.83 -18.92 6.31
C VAL A 23 -45.93 -20.27 7.05
N ASN A 24 -45.37 -20.34 8.28
CA ASN A 24 -45.40 -21.57 9.07
C ASN A 24 -46.84 -21.94 9.51
N TYR A 25 -47.71 -20.97 9.71
CA TYR A 25 -49.11 -21.19 9.99
C TYR A 25 -49.88 -21.73 8.77
N ARG A 26 -49.62 -21.17 7.59
CA ARG A 26 -50.31 -21.55 6.34
C ARG A 26 -49.78 -22.83 5.75
N ASP A 27 -48.46 -23.04 5.77
CA ASP A 27 -47.77 -24.19 5.21
C ASP A 27 -46.55 -24.54 6.11
N PRO A 28 -46.68 -25.49 7.02
CA PRO A 28 -45.63 -25.85 7.97
C PRO A 28 -44.35 -26.37 7.29
N ILE A 29 -44.44 -27.03 6.13
CA ILE A 29 -43.30 -27.59 5.42
C ILE A 29 -42.45 -26.47 4.86
N LYS A 30 -43.06 -25.51 4.16
CA LYS A 30 -42.36 -24.33 3.65
C LYS A 30 -41.80 -23.47 4.77
N GLY A 31 -42.49 -23.36 5.91
CA GLY A 31 -42.01 -22.70 7.11
C GLY A 31 -40.70 -23.29 7.62
N LEU A 32 -40.62 -24.61 7.72
CA LEU A 32 -39.42 -25.34 8.12
C LEU A 32 -38.26 -25.19 7.13
N GLU A 33 -38.52 -25.30 5.82
CA GLU A 33 -37.49 -25.10 4.78
C GLU A 33 -36.87 -23.71 4.85
N ARG A 34 -37.67 -22.67 5.05
CA ARG A 34 -37.20 -21.31 5.23
C ARG A 34 -36.35 -21.16 6.51
N LEU A 35 -36.77 -21.76 7.60
CA LEU A 35 -36.03 -21.73 8.85
C LEU A 35 -34.67 -22.45 8.70
N HIS A 36 -34.65 -23.61 8.03
CA HIS A 36 -33.43 -24.35 7.72
C HIS A 36 -32.49 -23.56 6.80
N SER A 37 -33.00 -22.89 5.78
CA SER A 37 -32.17 -22.09 4.87
C SER A 37 -31.53 -20.90 5.60
N ARG A 38 -32.25 -20.26 6.49
CA ARG A 38 -31.72 -19.19 7.35
C ARG A 38 -30.70 -19.71 8.37
N ALA A 39 -30.98 -20.84 8.98
CA ALA A 39 -30.05 -21.48 9.90
C ALA A 39 -28.72 -21.83 9.19
N ARG A 40 -28.77 -22.44 8.01
CA ARG A 40 -27.60 -22.75 7.19
C ARG A 40 -26.82 -21.49 6.84
N ARG A 41 -27.50 -20.41 6.44
CA ARG A 41 -26.83 -19.12 6.12
C ARG A 41 -26.17 -18.52 7.35
N ALA A 42 -26.85 -18.49 8.49
CA ALA A 42 -26.31 -17.97 9.74
C ALA A 42 -25.13 -18.81 10.26
N THR A 43 -25.17 -20.15 10.10
CA THR A 43 -24.05 -21.03 10.44
C THR A 43 -22.86 -20.80 9.51
N PHE A 44 -23.10 -20.65 8.21
CA PHE A 44 -22.05 -20.34 7.25
C PHE A 44 -21.38 -18.99 7.56
N GLU A 45 -22.16 -17.96 7.83
CA GLU A 45 -21.65 -16.63 8.25
C GLU A 45 -20.85 -16.69 9.57
N ALA A 46 -21.27 -17.54 10.52
CA ALA A 46 -20.56 -17.73 11.78
C ALA A 46 -19.25 -18.52 11.64
N LEU A 47 -19.19 -19.47 10.71
CA LEU A 47 -18.02 -20.31 10.44
C LEU A 47 -17.03 -19.66 9.48
N SER A 48 -17.48 -18.86 8.54
CA SER A 48 -16.65 -18.26 7.49
C SER A 48 -15.67 -17.21 7.99
N GLY A 49 -15.68 -16.86 9.28
CA GLY A 49 -14.64 -16.04 9.91
C GLY A 49 -14.32 -14.72 9.18
N GLY A 50 -15.30 -14.12 8.51
CA GLY A 50 -15.12 -12.93 7.70
C GLY A 50 -14.53 -11.76 8.49
N TYR A 51 -13.71 -10.97 7.84
CA TYR A 51 -13.16 -9.74 8.41
C TYR A 51 -14.30 -8.82 8.86
N THR A 52 -14.25 -8.39 10.12
CA THR A 52 -15.29 -7.50 10.69
C THR A 52 -15.39 -6.17 9.96
N GLY A 53 -14.30 -5.73 9.30
CA GLY A 53 -14.27 -4.55 8.43
C GLY A 53 -15.07 -4.70 7.12
N ALA A 54 -15.36 -5.94 6.68
CA ALA A 54 -16.17 -6.21 5.48
C ALA A 54 -17.68 -6.25 5.77
N SER A 55 -18.09 -5.99 7.00
CA SER A 55 -19.51 -6.01 7.39
C SER A 55 -20.26 -4.80 6.81
N LYS A 56 -21.30 -5.06 6.04
CA LYS A 56 -22.24 -4.05 5.54
C LYS A 56 -23.40 -3.75 6.52
N SER A 57 -23.51 -4.52 7.62
CA SER A 57 -24.58 -4.38 8.61
C SER A 57 -24.24 -3.45 9.78
N ARG A 58 -22.97 -3.08 9.95
CA ARG A 58 -22.53 -2.15 10.98
C ARG A 58 -22.79 -0.71 10.55
N ARG A 59 -23.45 0.09 11.39
CA ARG A 59 -23.80 1.48 11.11
C ARG A 59 -22.66 2.35 10.57
N PRO A 60 -21.41 2.29 11.11
CA PRO A 60 -20.31 3.08 10.58
C PRO A 60 -19.80 2.62 9.19
N LEU A 61 -20.10 1.37 8.79
CA LEU A 61 -19.60 0.76 7.55
C LEU A 61 -20.68 0.56 6.49
N SER A 62 -21.97 0.85 6.83
CA SER A 62 -23.10 0.61 5.92
C SER A 62 -23.02 1.45 4.65
N GLU A 63 -22.50 2.68 4.75
CA GLU A 63 -22.31 3.61 3.62
C GLU A 63 -20.94 3.50 2.98
N TYR A 64 -19.97 2.87 3.67
CA TYR A 64 -18.63 2.66 3.14
C TYR A 64 -18.59 1.44 2.21
N ASN A 65 -18.84 1.67 0.94
CA ASN A 65 -18.84 0.65 -0.09
C ASN A 65 -18.01 1.09 -1.31
N PRO A 66 -16.67 1.14 -1.17
CA PRO A 66 -15.79 1.52 -2.27
C PRO A 66 -15.91 0.52 -3.43
N ARG A 67 -15.86 1.04 -4.66
CA ARG A 67 -15.82 0.20 -5.85
C ARG A 67 -14.44 -0.43 -5.98
N GLY A 68 -14.40 -1.73 -6.32
CA GLY A 68 -13.17 -2.36 -6.78
C GLY A 68 -12.88 -1.89 -8.20
N LEU A 69 -11.79 -1.16 -8.37
CA LEU A 69 -11.30 -0.69 -9.66
C LEU A 69 -9.89 -1.28 -9.86
N ASP A 70 -9.49 -1.45 -11.11
CA ASP A 70 -8.11 -1.67 -11.47
C ASP A 70 -7.28 -0.41 -11.19
N ALA A 71 -5.95 -0.55 -11.11
CA ALA A 71 -5.07 0.54 -10.71
C ALA A 71 -5.21 1.78 -11.63
N ASP A 72 -5.29 1.55 -12.93
CA ASP A 72 -5.40 2.63 -13.90
C ASP A 72 -6.74 3.37 -13.80
N SER A 73 -7.84 2.63 -13.71
CA SER A 73 -9.19 3.22 -13.58
C SER A 73 -9.38 3.94 -12.24
N ALA A 74 -8.65 3.55 -11.19
CA ALA A 74 -8.72 4.19 -9.88
C ALA A 74 -7.90 5.48 -9.81
N ILE A 75 -6.74 5.53 -10.49
CA ILE A 75 -5.75 6.59 -10.30
C ILE A 75 -5.78 7.63 -11.43
N LEU A 76 -5.82 7.19 -12.70
CA LEU A 76 -5.62 8.08 -13.84
C LEU A 76 -6.59 9.27 -13.90
N PRO A 77 -7.91 9.12 -13.61
CA PRO A 77 -8.84 10.24 -13.65
C PRO A 77 -8.54 11.34 -12.64
N ASP A 78 -8.05 10.95 -11.45
CA ASP A 78 -7.83 11.87 -10.33
C ASP A 78 -6.38 12.33 -10.19
N LEU A 79 -5.45 11.68 -10.88
CA LEU A 79 -4.01 11.90 -10.77
C LEU A 79 -3.58 13.36 -10.97
N PRO A 80 -4.06 14.10 -11.99
CA PRO A 80 -3.70 15.51 -12.17
C PRO A 80 -4.14 16.37 -10.99
N THR A 81 -5.36 16.12 -10.48
CA THR A 81 -5.88 16.85 -9.32
C THR A 81 -5.10 16.56 -8.05
N LEU A 82 -4.75 15.29 -7.82
CA LEU A 82 -3.95 14.86 -6.67
C LEU A 82 -2.55 15.49 -6.72
N ARG A 83 -1.87 15.46 -7.87
CA ARG A 83 -0.56 16.09 -8.06
C ARG A 83 -0.60 17.59 -7.76
N ASN A 84 -1.59 18.30 -8.28
CA ASN A 84 -1.75 19.74 -8.04
C ASN A 84 -2.00 20.05 -6.55
N ARG A 85 -2.79 19.23 -5.86
CA ARG A 85 -3.02 19.38 -4.41
C ARG A 85 -1.78 19.07 -3.60
N CYS A 86 -1.00 18.06 -3.98
CA CYS A 86 0.29 17.75 -3.32
C CYS A 86 1.30 18.88 -3.51
N ASP A 87 1.38 19.49 -4.70
CA ASP A 87 2.24 20.64 -4.97
C ASP A 87 1.81 21.88 -4.15
N ASP A 88 0.52 22.08 -3.96
CA ASP A 88 -0.01 23.14 -3.10
C ASP A 88 0.34 22.90 -1.63
N LEU A 89 0.13 21.69 -1.13
CA LEU A 89 0.51 21.29 0.24
C LEU A 89 2.01 21.45 0.48
N ALA A 90 2.85 21.04 -0.48
CA ALA A 90 4.30 21.16 -0.39
C ALA A 90 4.79 22.61 -0.39
N ARG A 91 3.99 23.57 -0.86
CA ARG A 91 4.33 25.00 -0.86
C ARG A 91 3.76 25.75 0.34
N ASN A 92 2.53 25.43 0.73
CA ASN A 92 1.73 26.27 1.61
C ASN A 92 1.49 25.67 2.99
N ASN A 93 1.74 24.37 3.19
CA ASN A 93 1.51 23.71 4.46
C ASN A 93 2.82 23.33 5.16
N PRO A 94 3.19 24.01 6.29
CA PRO A 94 4.45 23.74 6.98
C PRO A 94 4.56 22.33 7.55
N VAL A 95 3.44 21.68 7.89
CA VAL A 95 3.43 20.29 8.37
C VAL A 95 3.80 19.33 7.24
N ALA A 96 3.24 19.52 6.05
CA ALA A 96 3.57 18.71 4.87
C ALA A 96 5.03 18.91 4.45
N VAL A 97 5.50 20.17 4.43
CA VAL A 97 6.91 20.49 4.16
C VAL A 97 7.83 19.82 5.20
N GLY A 98 7.48 19.91 6.48
CA GLY A 98 8.23 19.26 7.55
C GLY A 98 8.32 17.75 7.38
N ALA A 99 7.20 17.10 7.05
CA ALA A 99 7.15 15.67 6.79
C ALA A 99 8.04 15.26 5.59
N ILE A 100 7.97 16.00 4.48
CA ILE A 100 8.82 15.75 3.30
C ILE A 100 10.30 15.93 3.68
N ASN A 101 10.66 17.02 4.33
CA ASN A 101 12.04 17.29 4.72
C ASN A 101 12.60 16.24 5.68
N THR A 102 11.80 15.79 6.65
CA THR A 102 12.21 14.72 7.57
C THR A 102 12.49 13.41 6.82
N ASN A 103 11.63 13.04 5.88
CA ASN A 103 11.85 11.85 5.05
C ASN A 103 13.11 11.98 4.20
N VAL A 104 13.31 13.12 3.54
CA VAL A 104 14.51 13.38 2.73
C VAL A 104 15.77 13.28 3.58
N THR A 105 15.79 13.94 4.74
CA THR A 105 16.94 13.92 5.64
C THR A 105 17.26 12.53 6.16
N ASN A 106 16.24 11.71 6.46
CA ASN A 106 16.44 10.35 7.00
C ASN A 106 16.81 9.32 5.92
N VAL A 107 16.36 9.52 4.68
CA VAL A 107 16.59 8.55 3.58
C VAL A 107 17.82 8.91 2.77
N ILE A 108 17.93 10.16 2.35
CA ILE A 108 19.06 10.64 1.53
C ILE A 108 20.22 11.09 2.43
N GLY A 109 19.93 11.90 3.45
CA GLY A 109 20.92 12.42 4.38
C GLY A 109 22.07 13.15 3.67
N THR A 110 23.27 12.59 3.79
CA THR A 110 24.50 13.11 3.13
C THR A 110 24.71 12.56 1.72
N GLY A 111 23.76 11.79 1.22
CA GLY A 111 23.83 11.12 -0.08
C GLY A 111 24.11 9.63 0.02
N LEU A 112 23.66 8.89 -0.99
CA LEU A 112 23.95 7.48 -1.13
C LEU A 112 25.37 7.30 -1.66
N THR A 113 26.17 6.51 -0.95
CA THR A 113 27.54 6.20 -1.34
C THR A 113 27.60 4.85 -2.02
N LEU A 114 28.50 4.70 -2.98
CA LEU A 114 28.77 3.43 -3.61
C LEU A 114 29.69 2.61 -2.70
N GLN A 115 29.31 1.37 -2.42
CA GLN A 115 30.18 0.33 -1.89
C GLN A 115 30.30 -0.76 -2.95
N SER A 116 31.46 -0.85 -3.59
CA SER A 116 31.71 -1.88 -4.57
C SER A 116 32.03 -3.21 -3.86
N ASN A 117 31.45 -4.29 -4.36
CA ASN A 117 31.71 -5.63 -3.87
C ASN A 117 31.94 -6.56 -5.06
N ILE A 118 33.21 -6.78 -5.39
CA ILE A 118 33.64 -7.59 -6.52
C ILE A 118 33.89 -9.02 -6.04
N ASP A 119 33.19 -9.97 -6.65
CA ASP A 119 33.50 -11.38 -6.42
C ASP A 119 34.73 -11.78 -7.27
N TRP A 120 35.90 -11.78 -6.62
CA TRP A 120 37.17 -12.12 -7.20
C TRP A 120 37.21 -13.55 -7.79
N ARG A 121 36.40 -14.46 -7.25
CA ARG A 121 36.34 -15.86 -7.71
C ARG A 121 35.65 -15.96 -9.07
N VAL A 122 34.62 -15.17 -9.30
CA VAL A 122 33.91 -15.13 -10.59
C VAL A 122 34.77 -14.50 -11.67
N LEU A 123 35.52 -13.47 -11.32
CA LEU A 123 36.45 -12.78 -12.25
C LEU A 123 37.79 -13.50 -12.45
N ASN A 124 38.04 -14.53 -11.62
CA ASN A 124 39.29 -15.29 -11.68
C ASN A 124 40.56 -14.44 -11.47
N ILE A 125 40.47 -13.44 -10.58
CA ILE A 125 41.54 -12.55 -10.13
C ILE A 125 41.92 -12.85 -8.70
N THR A 126 42.98 -12.27 -8.19
CA THR A 126 43.33 -12.37 -6.77
C THR A 126 42.49 -11.47 -5.90
N GLU A 127 42.37 -11.74 -4.60
CA GLU A 127 41.65 -10.93 -3.64
C GLU A 127 42.24 -9.51 -3.55
N GLU A 128 43.58 -9.40 -3.58
CA GLU A 128 44.30 -8.12 -3.56
C GLU A 128 43.99 -7.26 -4.78
N GLU A 129 43.90 -7.88 -5.98
CA GLU A 129 43.50 -7.20 -7.22
C GLU A 129 42.05 -6.73 -7.15
N ALA A 130 41.14 -7.53 -6.60
CA ALA A 130 39.75 -7.14 -6.42
C ALA A 130 39.62 -5.94 -5.48
N ASP A 131 40.33 -5.93 -4.35
CA ASP A 131 40.33 -4.84 -3.40
C ASP A 131 40.86 -3.54 -4.04
N SER A 132 41.95 -3.64 -4.81
CA SER A 132 42.48 -2.47 -5.52
C SER A 132 41.51 -1.89 -6.54
N LEU A 133 40.81 -2.76 -7.29
CA LEU A 133 39.75 -2.37 -8.23
C LEU A 133 38.54 -1.72 -7.52
N GLN A 134 38.13 -2.26 -6.38
CA GLN A 134 37.01 -1.70 -5.59
C GLN A 134 37.34 -0.26 -5.17
N VAL A 135 38.51 -0.04 -4.61
CA VAL A 135 38.98 1.30 -4.20
C VAL A 135 39.03 2.26 -5.39
N GLN A 136 39.53 1.80 -6.54
CA GLN A 136 39.58 2.62 -7.75
C GLN A 136 38.17 3.00 -8.24
N ILE A 137 37.22 2.06 -8.28
CA ILE A 137 35.83 2.29 -8.68
C ILE A 137 35.16 3.29 -7.73
N GLU A 138 35.37 3.14 -6.42
CA GLU A 138 34.79 4.04 -5.41
C GLU A 138 35.36 5.47 -5.53
N ASN A 139 36.65 5.62 -5.79
CA ASN A 139 37.28 6.93 -6.01
C ASN A 139 36.75 7.61 -7.28
N GLU A 140 36.67 6.87 -8.40
CA GLU A 140 36.10 7.42 -9.64
C GLU A 140 34.64 7.80 -9.49
N TRP A 141 33.86 6.97 -8.76
CA TRP A 141 32.48 7.30 -8.42
C TRP A 141 32.37 8.56 -7.57
N ALA A 142 33.23 8.72 -6.56
CA ALA A 142 33.25 9.92 -5.73
C ALA A 142 33.51 11.19 -6.55
N LEU A 143 34.50 11.15 -7.45
CA LEU A 143 34.80 12.26 -8.36
C LEU A 143 33.61 12.60 -9.28
N PHE A 144 32.93 11.57 -9.82
CA PHE A 144 31.76 11.77 -10.64
C PHE A 144 30.57 12.34 -9.84
N SER A 145 30.28 11.79 -8.67
CA SER A 145 29.11 12.16 -7.85
C SER A 145 29.23 13.54 -7.21
N GLU A 146 30.44 13.98 -6.87
CA GLU A 146 30.70 15.31 -6.33
C GLU A 146 30.67 16.38 -7.42
N SER A 147 31.02 16.03 -8.64
CA SER A 147 31.03 16.94 -9.76
C SER A 147 29.60 17.24 -10.26
N LYS A 148 29.41 18.42 -10.85
CA LYS A 148 28.16 18.77 -11.53
C LYS A 148 28.06 18.20 -12.95
N ASN A 149 29.06 17.45 -13.40
CA ASN A 149 29.07 16.85 -14.74
C ASN A 149 28.11 15.65 -14.86
N CYS A 150 27.62 15.14 -13.72
CA CYS A 150 26.57 14.12 -13.68
C CYS A 150 25.18 14.67 -14.09
N ASP A 151 25.03 16.00 -14.15
CA ASP A 151 23.80 16.67 -14.56
C ASP A 151 23.97 17.32 -15.93
N ILE A 152 23.03 17.06 -16.87
CA ILE A 152 23.03 17.65 -18.21
C ILE A 152 23.04 19.18 -18.13
N THR A 153 22.32 19.75 -17.18
CA THR A 153 22.24 21.21 -16.96
C THR A 153 23.42 21.76 -16.17
N ARG A 154 24.23 20.91 -15.56
CA ARG A 154 25.37 21.23 -14.68
C ARG A 154 25.01 22.16 -13.53
N THR A 155 23.81 22.05 -13.03
CA THR A 155 23.31 22.88 -11.92
C THR A 155 23.53 22.23 -10.56
N ILE A 156 23.31 20.92 -10.46
CA ILE A 156 23.36 20.13 -9.24
C ILE A 156 24.29 18.93 -9.38
N ASN A 157 24.84 18.49 -8.26
CA ASN A 157 25.61 17.25 -8.18
C ASN A 157 24.68 16.03 -7.98
N PHE A 158 25.24 14.83 -7.90
CA PHE A 158 24.46 13.59 -7.76
C PHE A 158 23.61 13.57 -6.48
N LEU A 159 24.10 14.10 -5.36
CA LEU A 159 23.31 14.26 -4.14
C LEU A 159 22.08 15.12 -4.36
N GLY A 160 22.23 16.26 -5.04
CA GLY A 160 21.12 17.14 -5.41
C GLY A 160 20.11 16.45 -6.31
N GLN A 161 20.54 15.59 -7.24
CA GLN A 161 19.63 14.79 -8.07
C GLN A 161 18.85 13.77 -7.24
N GLN A 162 19.49 13.13 -6.26
CA GLN A 162 18.82 12.21 -5.34
C GLN A 162 17.75 12.93 -4.52
N ASP A 163 18.07 14.13 -3.97
CA ASP A 163 17.14 14.97 -3.20
C ASP A 163 15.91 15.34 -4.03
N VAL A 164 16.11 15.88 -5.22
CA VAL A 164 15.01 16.28 -6.12
C VAL A 164 14.16 15.08 -6.54
N SER A 165 14.80 13.95 -6.87
CA SER A 165 14.13 12.73 -7.27
C SER A 165 13.26 12.17 -6.15
N PHE A 166 13.79 12.10 -4.94
CA PHE A 166 13.05 11.59 -3.78
C PHE A 166 11.89 12.50 -3.38
N ARG A 167 12.09 13.83 -3.42
CA ARG A 167 11.00 14.81 -3.21
C ARG A 167 9.91 14.67 -4.24
N SER A 168 10.26 14.49 -5.51
CA SER A 168 9.29 14.26 -6.59
C SER A 168 8.50 12.96 -6.39
N MET A 169 9.17 11.89 -5.99
CA MET A 169 8.53 10.62 -5.66
C MET A 169 7.53 10.77 -4.51
N LEU A 170 7.89 11.48 -3.43
CA LEU A 170 7.01 11.69 -2.28
C LEU A 170 5.79 12.55 -2.62
N SER A 171 5.95 13.55 -3.49
CA SER A 171 4.88 14.51 -3.81
C SER A 171 4.02 14.08 -5.01
N LYS A 172 4.61 13.42 -6.01
CA LYS A 172 3.95 13.11 -7.29
C LYS A 172 3.77 11.62 -7.57
N GLY A 173 4.44 10.77 -6.78
CA GLY A 173 4.42 9.32 -6.91
C GLY A 173 5.46 8.77 -7.87
N ASP A 174 5.83 9.53 -8.91
CA ASP A 174 6.75 9.07 -9.97
C ASP A 174 7.92 10.03 -10.15
N VAL A 175 9.05 9.45 -10.57
CA VAL A 175 10.22 10.18 -11.03
C VAL A 175 10.88 9.43 -12.20
N PHE A 176 11.32 10.15 -13.21
CA PHE A 176 12.01 9.60 -14.38
C PHE A 176 13.34 10.32 -14.55
N ALA A 177 14.41 9.55 -14.77
CA ALA A 177 15.70 10.08 -15.16
C ALA A 177 15.87 9.89 -16.68
N LEU A 178 16.24 10.96 -17.37
CA LEU A 178 16.66 10.92 -18.77
C LEU A 178 18.17 10.79 -18.80
N LEU A 179 18.67 9.77 -19.53
CA LEU A 179 20.09 9.50 -19.73
C LEU A 179 20.58 10.13 -21.02
#